data_810a50f11d7c0e2f791e64089ffbef4a
#
_entry.id   810a50f11d7c0e2f791e64089ffbef4a
#
_cell.length_a   1.000
_cell.length_b   1.000
_cell.length_c   1.000
_cell.angle_alpha   90.00
_cell.angle_beta   90.00
_cell.angle_gamma   90.00
#
_symmetry.space_group_name_H-M   'P 1'
#
loop_
_entity.id
_entity.type
_entity.pdbx_description
1 polymer ?
#
loop_
_entity_poly.entity_id
_entity_poly.type
_entity_poly.pdbx_seq_one_letter_code
_entity_poly.pdbx_strand_id
1 'polypeptide(L)'
;LNRETVFADSTYTANFLTGIYTDIGFDINYNRWTYLLANGGGLQSACDEAEFYPSSTIWTNMMFATGTVNPVTVSDDAWSKCYTNIRRCNVFLANIDRSPMVQSRKAQYISEALFLRAWYYFILMKHYGGVPIIGNNVYDATSTMKTSRNTWAECVEYVSHQCDSIVQLNVLPVRRTGQENGRASSAAALGLKARVCLYAASPLFNGSDFAPTDTKELVGYPSYDKERWKTAMDAARAVINLGTYNLFIRSKDLNGKAEPGFGFYVVFQAGDTRNANLTDDDGKNNNGAFAGNILDRKYQRESGHEAAYYPPSGSHSGTRHGGYIYKELADAFPMIDGK
;
A
#
# COMPACT_ATOMS: atom_id res chain seq x y z
N LEU A 1 11.40 6.36 28.57
CA LEU A 1 9.99 6.80 28.59
C LEU A 1 9.11 5.58 28.82
N ASN A 2 8.27 5.62 29.85
CA ASN A 2 7.26 4.60 30.09
C ASN A 2 5.93 5.00 29.42
N ARG A 3 4.95 4.08 29.38
CA ARG A 3 3.65 4.31 28.76
C ARG A 3 2.89 5.49 29.38
N GLU A 4 2.95 5.63 30.70
CA GLU A 4 2.28 6.70 31.44
C GLU A 4 2.80 8.07 31.04
N THR A 5 4.12 8.23 31.02
CA THR A 5 4.78 9.48 30.60
C THR A 5 4.43 9.85 29.15
N VAL A 6 4.38 8.87 28.24
CA VAL A 6 4.06 9.11 26.83
C VAL A 6 2.64 9.65 26.66
N PHE A 7 1.66 9.08 27.33
CA PHE A 7 0.27 9.49 27.18
C PHE A 7 -0.17 10.61 28.15
N ALA A 8 0.69 11.04 29.06
CA ALA A 8 0.47 12.25 29.87
C ALA A 8 0.89 13.54 29.15
N ASP A 9 1.56 13.46 28.02
CA ASP A 9 2.04 14.58 27.21
C ASP A 9 1.49 14.55 25.78
N SER A 10 1.00 15.70 25.29
CA SER A 10 0.40 15.82 23.97
C SER A 10 1.39 15.55 22.82
N THR A 11 2.62 16.04 22.98
CA THR A 11 3.66 15.91 21.95
C THR A 11 4.15 14.47 21.87
N TYR A 12 4.40 13.83 23.00
CA TYR A 12 4.79 12.42 23.01
C TYR A 12 3.68 11.50 22.50
N THR A 13 2.43 11.80 22.83
CA THR A 13 1.26 11.07 22.28
C THR A 13 1.20 11.22 20.76
N ALA A 14 1.38 12.43 20.21
CA ALA A 14 1.41 12.68 18.77
C ALA A 14 2.57 11.95 18.09
N ASN A 15 3.76 11.98 18.68
CA ASN A 15 4.95 11.31 18.19
C ASN A 15 4.79 9.78 18.19
N PHE A 16 4.09 9.23 19.19
CA PHE A 16 3.77 7.81 19.22
C PHE A 16 2.93 7.40 17.99
N LEU A 17 1.88 8.17 17.66
CA LEU A 17 1.07 7.92 16.46
C LEU A 17 1.91 8.09 15.18
N THR A 18 2.74 9.13 15.10
CA THR A 18 3.62 9.35 13.94
C THR A 18 4.60 8.18 13.77
N GLY A 19 5.08 7.60 14.86
CA GLY A 19 5.92 6.40 14.82
C GLY A 19 5.24 5.17 14.21
N ILE A 20 3.90 5.10 14.19
CA ILE A 20 3.16 4.03 13.50
C ILE A 20 3.15 4.24 11.98
N TYR A 21 3.19 5.51 11.52
CA TYR A 21 3.26 5.84 10.09
C TYR A 21 4.60 5.47 9.45
N THR A 22 5.68 5.31 10.21
CA THR A 22 7.01 5.04 9.63
C THR A 22 7.05 3.79 8.78
N ASP A 23 6.24 2.80 9.11
CA ASP A 23 6.19 1.52 8.40
C ASP A 23 5.04 1.42 7.35
N ILE A 24 4.27 2.49 7.11
CA ILE A 24 3.06 2.42 6.26
C ILE A 24 3.33 1.94 4.83
N GLY A 25 4.53 2.12 4.32
CA GLY A 25 4.91 1.73 2.96
C GLY A 25 6.01 0.67 2.91
N PHE A 26 6.22 -0.09 3.98
CA PHE A 26 7.30 -1.07 3.99
C PHE A 26 7.10 -2.17 2.93
N ASP A 27 5.85 -2.53 2.61
CA ASP A 27 5.50 -3.61 1.69
C ASP A 27 5.77 -3.26 0.21
N ILE A 28 5.87 -1.98 -0.11
CA ILE A 28 6.23 -1.50 -1.46
C ILE A 28 7.72 -1.12 -1.57
N ASN A 29 8.49 -1.33 -0.52
CA ASN A 29 9.93 -1.08 -0.57
C ASN A 29 10.60 -2.17 -1.43
N TYR A 30 11.21 -1.76 -2.54
CA TYR A 30 11.84 -2.67 -3.50
C TYR A 30 12.98 -3.50 -2.88
N ASN A 31 13.67 -2.99 -1.85
CA ASN A 31 14.74 -3.71 -1.15
C ASN A 31 14.23 -4.86 -0.27
N ARG A 32 12.95 -4.93 0.00
CA ARG A 32 12.37 -5.94 0.89
C ARG A 32 12.61 -7.37 0.41
N TRP A 33 12.62 -7.57 -0.90
CA TRP A 33 12.74 -8.88 -1.53
C TRP A 33 14.12 -9.16 -2.09
N THR A 34 15.10 -8.31 -1.79
CA THR A 34 16.47 -8.45 -2.21
C THR A 34 17.39 -8.67 -1.03
N TYR A 35 18.33 -9.61 -1.14
CA TYR A 35 19.25 -9.96 -0.06
C TYR A 35 20.25 -8.83 0.27
N LEU A 36 20.60 -8.00 -0.70
CA LEU A 36 21.53 -6.87 -0.53
C LEU A 36 21.02 -5.66 -1.31
N LEU A 37 21.21 -4.48 -0.75
CA LEU A 37 20.83 -3.15 -1.27
C LEU A 37 21.24 -2.84 -2.73
N ALA A 38 21.92 -3.76 -3.41
CA ALA A 38 22.57 -3.50 -4.67
C ALA A 38 22.14 -4.39 -5.84
N ASN A 39 21.47 -5.53 -5.65
CA ASN A 39 21.57 -6.61 -6.62
C ASN A 39 20.27 -7.34 -6.95
N GLY A 40 19.10 -6.73 -6.87
CA GLY A 40 17.92 -7.51 -7.19
C GLY A 40 16.76 -6.73 -7.76
N GLY A 41 16.14 -7.23 -8.79
CA GLY A 41 15.02 -6.62 -9.51
C GLY A 41 13.70 -6.55 -8.75
N GLY A 42 13.67 -6.76 -7.43
CA GLY A 42 12.44 -6.74 -6.64
C GLY A 42 11.44 -7.82 -7.06
N LEU A 43 10.16 -7.63 -6.70
CA LEU A 43 9.08 -8.57 -7.06
C LEU A 43 8.77 -8.64 -8.55
N GLN A 44 9.20 -7.67 -9.35
CA GLN A 44 9.03 -7.70 -10.80
C GLN A 44 9.72 -8.91 -11.44
N SER A 45 10.82 -9.39 -10.86
CA SER A 45 11.50 -10.59 -11.30
C SER A 45 11.01 -11.87 -10.63
N ALA A 46 9.88 -11.81 -9.94
CA ALA A 46 9.18 -12.96 -9.38
C ALA A 46 7.92 -13.36 -10.20
N CYS A 47 7.71 -12.75 -11.35
CA CYS A 47 6.60 -13.00 -12.27
C CYS A 47 7.11 -13.30 -13.68
N ASP A 48 6.20 -13.53 -14.60
CA ASP A 48 6.46 -13.86 -16.01
C ASP A 48 6.81 -12.62 -16.87
N GLU A 49 6.81 -11.43 -16.30
CA GLU A 49 7.10 -10.18 -17.03
C GLU A 49 8.60 -9.84 -17.08
N ALA A 50 9.37 -10.28 -16.08
CA ALA A 50 10.77 -9.93 -15.99
C ALA A 50 11.60 -11.00 -15.29
N GLU A 51 12.87 -11.10 -15.68
CA GLU A 51 13.86 -11.98 -15.09
C GLU A 51 15.01 -11.18 -14.51
N PHE A 52 15.64 -11.74 -13.49
CA PHE A 52 16.85 -11.19 -12.89
C PHE A 52 18.03 -12.16 -13.08
N TYR A 53 19.18 -11.66 -13.47
CA TYR A 53 20.39 -12.46 -13.58
C TYR A 53 20.99 -12.73 -12.18
N PRO A 54 20.96 -13.97 -11.67
CA PRO A 54 21.38 -14.24 -10.32
C PRO A 54 22.90 -14.35 -10.22
N SER A 55 23.48 -13.65 -9.26
CA SER A 55 24.77 -14.05 -8.71
C SER A 55 24.63 -15.10 -7.59
N SER A 56 23.40 -15.40 -7.18
CA SER A 56 23.05 -16.38 -6.15
C SER A 56 21.61 -16.84 -6.26
N THR A 57 21.37 -18.14 -6.09
CA THR A 57 20.05 -18.79 -6.12
C THR A 57 19.24 -18.64 -4.82
N ILE A 58 19.79 -18.00 -3.80
CA ILE A 58 19.15 -17.85 -2.47
C ILE A 58 18.29 -16.60 -2.35
N TRP A 59 18.11 -15.82 -3.40
CA TRP A 59 17.29 -14.63 -3.34
C TRP A 59 15.82 -14.94 -3.49
N THR A 60 14.98 -14.29 -2.69
CA THR A 60 13.55 -14.57 -2.62
C THR A 60 12.85 -14.43 -3.97
N ASN A 61 13.19 -13.44 -4.78
CA ASN A 61 12.67 -13.29 -6.14
C ASN A 61 13.00 -14.49 -7.05
N MET A 62 14.22 -15.03 -6.94
CA MET A 62 14.61 -16.24 -7.67
C MET A 62 13.87 -17.48 -7.16
N MET A 63 13.59 -17.56 -5.86
CA MET A 63 12.79 -18.65 -5.30
C MET A 63 11.36 -18.66 -5.86
N PHE A 64 10.76 -17.49 -6.13
CA PHE A 64 9.48 -17.40 -6.83
C PHE A 64 9.60 -17.91 -8.27
N ALA A 65 10.56 -17.41 -9.03
CA ALA A 65 10.78 -17.82 -10.42
C ALA A 65 11.09 -19.32 -10.58
N THR A 66 11.83 -19.90 -9.64
CA THR A 66 12.19 -21.32 -9.64
C THR A 66 11.19 -22.24 -8.93
N GLY A 67 10.12 -21.68 -8.34
CA GLY A 67 9.13 -22.42 -7.58
C GLY A 67 9.66 -23.06 -6.28
N THR A 68 10.79 -22.57 -5.77
CA THR A 68 11.41 -23.10 -4.54
C THR A 68 11.01 -22.34 -3.28
N VAL A 69 10.18 -21.31 -3.40
CA VAL A 69 9.66 -20.55 -2.27
C VAL A 69 8.75 -21.43 -1.40
N ASN A 70 8.94 -21.36 -0.11
CA ASN A 70 8.09 -22.03 0.87
C ASN A 70 8.07 -21.23 2.18
N PRO A 71 7.17 -21.54 3.15
CA PRO A 71 7.03 -20.77 4.38
C PRO A 71 8.30 -20.68 5.25
N VAL A 72 9.26 -21.57 5.05
CA VAL A 72 10.54 -21.59 5.79
C VAL A 72 11.60 -20.76 5.10
N THR A 73 11.60 -20.75 3.76
CA THR A 73 12.65 -20.10 2.95
C THR A 73 12.33 -18.68 2.56
N VAL A 74 11.03 -18.30 2.54
CA VAL A 74 10.63 -16.93 2.18
C VAL A 74 11.07 -15.93 3.26
N SER A 75 11.84 -14.93 2.83
CA SER A 75 12.24 -13.82 3.72
C SER A 75 11.13 -12.76 3.74
N ASP A 76 10.02 -13.06 4.43
CA ASP A 76 8.90 -12.13 4.58
C ASP A 76 8.74 -11.66 6.03
N ASP A 77 8.87 -10.36 6.25
CA ASP A 77 8.71 -9.73 7.55
C ASP A 77 7.32 -9.09 7.77
N ALA A 78 6.38 -9.25 6.81
CA ALA A 78 5.07 -8.64 6.87
C ALA A 78 4.28 -9.06 8.12
N TRP A 79 4.36 -10.33 8.49
CA TRP A 79 3.69 -10.83 9.70
C TRP A 79 4.13 -10.06 10.94
N SER A 80 5.43 -10.06 11.20
CA SER A 80 6.01 -9.41 12.38
C SER A 80 5.77 -7.90 12.39
N LYS A 81 6.04 -7.22 11.27
CA LYS A 81 5.86 -5.77 11.16
C LYS A 81 4.41 -5.34 11.31
N CYS A 82 3.50 -6.03 10.63
CA CYS A 82 2.08 -5.66 10.70
C CYS A 82 1.51 -5.88 12.10
N TYR A 83 1.74 -7.03 12.73
CA TYR A 83 1.23 -7.26 14.09
C TYR A 83 1.90 -6.36 15.14
N THR A 84 3.16 -5.99 14.95
CA THR A 84 3.81 -4.97 15.79
C THR A 84 3.08 -3.63 15.67
N ASN A 85 2.74 -3.19 14.47
CA ASN A 85 2.04 -1.93 14.26
C ASN A 85 0.56 -1.99 14.65
N ILE A 86 -0.12 -3.12 14.43
CA ILE A 86 -1.48 -3.35 14.95
C ILE A 86 -1.49 -3.24 16.48
N ARG A 87 -0.50 -3.86 17.15
CA ARG A 87 -0.35 -3.71 18.60
C ARG A 87 -0.10 -2.27 19.02
N ARG A 88 0.74 -1.52 18.28
CA ARG A 88 0.98 -0.09 18.53
C ARG A 88 -0.33 0.71 18.38
N CYS A 89 -1.14 0.45 17.34
CA CYS A 89 -2.46 1.06 17.19
C CYS A 89 -3.36 0.75 18.40
N ASN A 90 -3.43 -0.50 18.85
CA ASN A 90 -4.24 -0.89 19.99
C ASN A 90 -3.76 -0.22 21.30
N VAL A 91 -2.43 -0.16 21.53
CA VAL A 91 -1.85 0.55 22.68
C VAL A 91 -2.22 2.03 22.62
N PHE A 92 -2.14 2.66 21.44
CA PHE A 92 -2.52 4.06 21.26
C PHE A 92 -4.01 4.27 21.59
N LEU A 93 -4.89 3.48 20.99
CA LEU A 93 -6.34 3.57 21.19
C LEU A 93 -6.74 3.36 22.66
N ALA A 94 -6.08 2.44 23.36
CA ALA A 94 -6.35 2.16 24.77
C ALA A 94 -5.87 3.26 25.73
N ASN A 95 -5.02 4.18 25.29
CA ASN A 95 -4.41 5.18 26.20
C ASN A 95 -4.63 6.64 25.77
N ILE A 96 -5.17 6.92 24.58
CA ILE A 96 -5.31 8.28 24.04
C ILE A 96 -6.14 9.20 24.97
N ASP A 97 -7.10 8.66 25.70
CA ASP A 97 -7.95 9.44 26.60
C ASP A 97 -7.17 10.08 27.76
N ARG A 98 -6.03 9.50 28.14
CA ARG A 98 -5.13 10.07 29.16
C ARG A 98 -4.40 11.33 28.70
N SER A 99 -4.32 11.54 27.37
CA SER A 99 -3.61 12.70 26.83
C SER A 99 -4.35 14.01 27.15
N PRO A 100 -3.66 15.09 27.49
CA PRO A 100 -4.25 16.40 27.73
C PRO A 100 -4.71 17.11 26.44
N MET A 101 -4.66 16.45 25.28
CA MET A 101 -5.13 17.01 24.02
C MET A 101 -6.61 17.36 24.07
N VAL A 102 -7.01 18.38 23.29
CA VAL A 102 -8.41 18.72 23.08
C VAL A 102 -9.15 17.56 22.39
N GLN A 103 -10.41 17.38 22.73
CA GLN A 103 -11.22 16.22 22.30
C GLN A 103 -11.31 16.07 20.77
N SER A 104 -11.38 17.19 20.05
CA SER A 104 -11.39 17.17 18.57
C SER A 104 -10.11 16.57 17.97
N ARG A 105 -8.94 16.87 18.56
CA ARG A 105 -7.67 16.29 18.14
C ARG A 105 -7.56 14.82 18.50
N LYS A 106 -8.04 14.42 19.68
CA LYS A 106 -8.12 13.00 20.06
C LYS A 106 -8.95 12.21 19.05
N ALA A 107 -10.14 12.72 18.69
CA ALA A 107 -11.03 12.07 17.74
C ALA A 107 -10.38 11.87 16.36
N GLN A 108 -9.63 12.88 15.87
CA GLN A 108 -8.85 12.74 14.64
C GLN A 108 -7.77 11.66 14.76
N TYR A 109 -7.01 11.65 15.85
CA TYR A 109 -5.92 10.70 16.05
C TYR A 109 -6.43 9.26 16.28
N ILE A 110 -7.59 9.09 16.92
CA ILE A 110 -8.29 7.81 16.99
C ILE A 110 -8.61 7.29 15.58
N SER A 111 -9.20 8.14 14.74
CA SER A 111 -9.53 7.78 13.36
C SER A 111 -8.29 7.44 12.52
N GLU A 112 -7.18 8.15 12.72
CA GLU A 112 -5.91 7.82 12.07
C GLU A 112 -5.35 6.48 12.55
N ALA A 113 -5.41 6.19 13.84
CA ALA A 113 -4.97 4.90 14.38
C ALA A 113 -5.83 3.73 13.88
N LEU A 114 -7.15 3.93 13.73
CA LEU A 114 -8.06 2.95 13.11
C LEU A 114 -7.71 2.71 11.64
N PHE A 115 -7.40 3.77 10.88
CA PHE A 115 -6.96 3.66 9.49
C PHE A 115 -5.65 2.87 9.37
N LEU A 116 -4.65 3.20 10.19
CA LEU A 116 -3.36 2.51 10.18
C LEU A 116 -3.52 1.02 10.51
N ARG A 117 -4.38 0.71 11.50
CA ARG A 117 -4.70 -0.67 11.84
C ARG A 117 -5.33 -1.42 10.67
N ALA A 118 -6.33 -0.83 10.01
CA ALA A 118 -6.97 -1.39 8.83
C ALA A 118 -5.95 -1.59 7.68
N TRP A 119 -5.04 -0.64 7.48
CA TRP A 119 -3.97 -0.72 6.49
C TRP A 119 -3.04 -1.91 6.74
N TYR A 120 -2.57 -2.10 7.98
CA TYR A 120 -1.68 -3.22 8.31
C TYR A 120 -2.39 -4.57 8.22
N TYR A 121 -3.68 -4.64 8.54
CA TYR A 121 -4.47 -5.86 8.26
C TYR A 121 -4.59 -6.12 6.77
N PHE A 122 -4.81 -5.12 5.95
CA PHE A 122 -4.85 -5.30 4.50
C PHE A 122 -3.52 -5.83 3.93
N ILE A 123 -2.38 -5.34 4.44
CA ILE A 123 -1.08 -5.90 4.06
C ILE A 123 -1.00 -7.39 4.43
N LEU A 124 -1.37 -7.75 5.67
CA LEU A 124 -1.40 -9.15 6.09
C LEU A 124 -2.27 -10.02 5.18
N MET A 125 -3.45 -9.53 4.83
CA MET A 125 -4.38 -10.24 3.95
C MET A 125 -3.78 -10.50 2.56
N LYS A 126 -3.08 -9.53 1.98
CA LYS A 126 -2.40 -9.71 0.69
C LYS A 126 -1.36 -10.83 0.71
N HIS A 127 -0.67 -11.00 1.83
CA HIS A 127 0.43 -11.96 1.96
C HIS A 127 -0.02 -13.33 2.44
N TYR A 128 -1.05 -13.38 3.30
CA TYR A 128 -1.38 -14.61 4.04
C TYR A 128 -2.84 -15.05 3.91
N GLY A 129 -3.68 -14.28 3.22
CA GLY A 129 -5.12 -14.52 3.21
C GLY A 129 -5.78 -14.10 4.51
N GLY A 130 -6.67 -14.93 5.05
CA GLY A 130 -7.26 -14.72 6.37
C GLY A 130 -6.23 -14.83 7.49
N VAL A 131 -6.32 -13.95 8.48
CA VAL A 131 -5.36 -13.84 9.58
C VAL A 131 -6.07 -13.64 10.91
N PRO A 132 -5.44 -13.88 12.06
CA PRO A 132 -6.05 -13.60 13.36
C PRO A 132 -6.42 -12.13 13.52
N ILE A 133 -7.70 -11.85 13.77
CA ILE A 133 -8.20 -10.51 14.10
C ILE A 133 -8.08 -10.30 15.61
N ILE A 134 -7.17 -9.44 16.01
CA ILE A 134 -6.89 -9.15 17.44
C ILE A 134 -7.92 -8.19 18.05
N GLY A 135 -8.65 -7.45 17.21
CA GLY A 135 -9.59 -6.42 17.67
C GLY A 135 -8.87 -5.30 18.42
N ASN A 136 -9.40 -4.92 19.58
CA ASN A 136 -8.82 -3.87 20.44
C ASN A 136 -7.90 -4.42 21.54
N ASN A 137 -7.62 -5.72 21.57
CA ASN A 137 -6.85 -6.33 22.64
C ASN A 137 -5.38 -5.90 22.60
N VAL A 138 -4.82 -5.69 23.78
CA VAL A 138 -3.39 -5.46 24.01
C VAL A 138 -2.89 -6.58 24.91
N TYR A 139 -2.30 -7.58 24.30
CA TYR A 139 -1.69 -8.69 25.05
C TYR A 139 -0.36 -8.25 25.67
N ASP A 140 -0.08 -8.71 26.87
CA ASP A 140 1.21 -8.57 27.54
C ASP A 140 2.08 -9.81 27.34
N ALA A 141 3.31 -9.78 27.85
CA ALA A 141 4.27 -10.88 27.69
C ALA A 141 3.85 -12.17 28.42
N THR A 142 2.92 -12.08 29.37
CA THR A 142 2.41 -13.21 30.16
C THR A 142 1.12 -13.78 29.60
N SER A 143 0.49 -13.04 28.67
CA SER A 143 -0.79 -13.45 28.05
C SER A 143 -0.59 -14.63 27.11
N THR A 144 -1.36 -15.69 27.30
CA THR A 144 -1.44 -16.77 26.32
C THR A 144 -2.38 -16.37 25.20
N MET A 145 -1.81 -16.11 24.02
CA MET A 145 -2.61 -15.86 22.82
C MET A 145 -3.18 -17.19 22.30
N LYS A 146 -4.50 -17.37 22.41
CA LYS A 146 -5.23 -18.47 21.77
C LYS A 146 -6.09 -17.88 20.64
N THR A 147 -5.47 -17.51 19.54
CA THR A 147 -6.17 -16.98 18.38
C THR A 147 -5.96 -17.89 17.18
N SER A 148 -7.05 -18.35 16.57
CA SER A 148 -7.03 -19.01 15.28
C SER A 148 -7.02 -17.97 14.14
N ARG A 149 -6.72 -18.39 12.94
CA ARG A 149 -6.93 -17.57 11.74
C ARG A 149 -8.43 -17.35 11.55
N ASN A 150 -8.79 -16.14 11.25
CA ASN A 150 -10.09 -15.79 10.71
C ASN A 150 -10.14 -16.12 9.21
N THR A 151 -11.33 -16.30 8.68
CA THR A 151 -11.54 -16.49 7.24
C THR A 151 -11.18 -15.22 6.46
N TRP A 152 -10.93 -15.38 5.16
CA TRP A 152 -10.76 -14.25 4.24
C TRP A 152 -11.96 -13.28 4.31
N ALA A 153 -13.18 -13.83 4.30
CA ALA A 153 -14.41 -13.06 4.37
C ALA A 153 -14.50 -12.18 5.63
N GLU A 154 -14.21 -12.76 6.81
CA GLU A 154 -14.20 -12.02 8.07
C GLU A 154 -13.15 -10.92 8.07
N CYS A 155 -11.99 -11.15 7.48
CA CYS A 155 -10.94 -10.14 7.37
C CYS A 155 -11.35 -8.98 6.44
N VAL A 156 -11.97 -9.28 5.29
CA VAL A 156 -12.51 -8.27 4.35
C VAL A 156 -13.59 -7.43 5.05
N GLU A 157 -14.51 -8.07 5.76
CA GLU A 157 -15.55 -7.38 6.52
C GLU A 157 -14.95 -6.49 7.61
N TYR A 158 -14.00 -7.01 8.39
CA TYR A 158 -13.35 -6.24 9.46
C TYR A 158 -12.67 -4.97 8.93
N VAL A 159 -11.86 -5.09 7.88
CA VAL A 159 -11.16 -3.93 7.31
C VAL A 159 -12.15 -2.93 6.69
N SER A 160 -13.16 -3.43 5.98
CA SER A 160 -14.21 -2.58 5.39
C SER A 160 -14.99 -1.83 6.47
N HIS A 161 -15.40 -2.51 7.54
CA HIS A 161 -16.10 -1.89 8.67
C HIS A 161 -15.24 -0.83 9.38
N GLN A 162 -13.92 -1.07 9.56
CA GLN A 162 -13.04 -0.04 10.10
C GLN A 162 -13.02 1.22 9.22
N CYS A 163 -12.96 1.06 7.90
CA CYS A 163 -13.00 2.18 6.97
C CYS A 163 -14.35 2.93 7.04
N ASP A 164 -15.46 2.22 7.09
CA ASP A 164 -16.80 2.81 7.23
C ASP A 164 -16.94 3.58 8.54
N SER A 165 -16.46 3.02 9.65
CA SER A 165 -16.47 3.68 10.95
C SER A 165 -15.71 5.02 10.93
N ILE A 166 -14.53 5.05 10.28
CA ILE A 166 -13.73 6.27 10.13
C ILE A 166 -14.51 7.35 9.36
N VAL A 167 -15.18 6.97 8.27
CA VAL A 167 -15.96 7.89 7.45
C VAL A 167 -17.19 8.40 8.22
N GLN A 168 -17.89 7.52 8.94
CA GLN A 168 -19.07 7.85 9.75
C GLN A 168 -18.75 8.80 10.91
N LEU A 169 -17.58 8.67 11.53
CA LEU A 169 -17.13 9.60 12.59
C LEU A 169 -17.00 11.03 12.08
N ASN A 170 -16.76 11.21 10.78
CA ASN A 170 -16.68 12.51 10.10
C ASN A 170 -15.76 13.54 10.78
N VAL A 171 -14.65 13.08 11.34
CA VAL A 171 -13.66 13.93 12.04
C VAL A 171 -12.37 14.13 11.24
N LEU A 172 -12.11 13.29 10.24
CA LEU A 172 -10.98 13.47 9.34
C LEU A 172 -11.38 14.35 8.15
N PRO A 173 -10.50 15.25 7.72
CA PRO A 173 -10.72 16.01 6.49
C PRO A 173 -10.74 15.04 5.29
N VAL A 174 -11.47 15.42 4.24
CA VAL A 174 -11.49 14.65 2.99
C VAL A 174 -10.09 14.58 2.36
N ARG A 175 -9.33 15.66 2.45
CA ARG A 175 -7.96 15.78 1.95
C ARG A 175 -7.07 16.44 2.97
N ARG A 176 -5.86 15.94 3.13
CA ARG A 176 -4.79 16.59 3.92
C ARG A 176 -3.99 17.54 3.03
N THR A 177 -3.51 18.63 3.61
CA THR A 177 -2.70 19.64 2.90
C THR A 177 -1.56 20.14 3.81
N GLY A 178 -0.59 20.81 3.21
CA GLY A 178 0.53 21.39 3.95
C GLY A 178 1.35 20.36 4.73
N GLN A 179 1.61 20.63 6.00
CA GLN A 179 2.41 19.77 6.87
C GLN A 179 1.69 18.45 7.24
N GLU A 180 0.35 18.41 7.14
CA GLU A 180 -0.45 17.22 7.41
C GLU A 180 -0.54 16.29 6.19
N ASN A 181 0.06 16.65 5.06
CA ASN A 181 0.08 15.81 3.86
C ASN A 181 0.80 14.48 4.15
N GLY A 182 0.23 13.38 3.68
CA GLY A 182 0.71 12.03 3.98
C GLY A 182 0.04 11.36 5.19
N ARG A 183 -0.74 12.10 5.98
CA ARG A 183 -1.56 11.52 7.07
C ARG A 183 -2.91 11.03 6.52
N ALA A 184 -3.52 10.09 7.23
CA ALA A 184 -4.82 9.54 6.85
C ALA A 184 -5.90 10.63 6.74
N SER A 185 -6.76 10.48 5.74
CA SER A 185 -7.94 11.30 5.46
C SER A 185 -9.16 10.41 5.30
N SER A 186 -10.36 10.97 5.28
CA SER A 186 -11.55 10.19 5.01
C SER A 186 -11.54 9.58 3.60
N ALA A 187 -10.97 10.30 2.62
CA ALA A 187 -10.76 9.74 1.28
C ALA A 187 -9.77 8.57 1.27
N ALA A 188 -8.73 8.59 2.11
CA ALA A 188 -7.81 7.47 2.24
C ALA A 188 -8.52 6.21 2.78
N ALA A 189 -9.45 6.38 3.74
CA ALA A 189 -10.26 5.27 4.24
C ALA A 189 -11.18 4.69 3.16
N LEU A 190 -11.87 5.54 2.38
CA LEU A 190 -12.67 5.10 1.24
C LEU A 190 -11.83 4.40 0.17
N GLY A 191 -10.64 4.93 -0.13
CA GLY A 191 -9.70 4.33 -1.09
C GLY A 191 -9.19 2.96 -0.64
N LEU A 192 -8.90 2.80 0.65
CA LEU A 192 -8.53 1.50 1.22
C LEU A 192 -9.69 0.50 1.11
N LYS A 193 -10.91 0.91 1.46
CA LYS A 193 -12.11 0.07 1.31
C LYS A 193 -12.30 -0.37 -0.15
N ALA A 194 -12.21 0.58 -1.10
CA ALA A 194 -12.33 0.26 -2.51
C ALA A 194 -11.30 -0.78 -2.96
N ARG A 195 -10.05 -0.65 -2.50
CA ARG A 195 -8.99 -1.61 -2.80
C ARG A 195 -9.25 -2.98 -2.19
N VAL A 196 -9.65 -3.05 -0.93
CA VAL A 196 -10.00 -4.32 -0.26
C VAL A 196 -11.15 -5.03 -0.99
N CYS A 197 -12.20 -4.29 -1.34
CA CYS A 197 -13.34 -4.85 -2.08
C CYS A 197 -12.94 -5.32 -3.48
N LEU A 198 -12.03 -4.61 -4.17
CA LEU A 198 -11.51 -5.01 -5.46
C LEU A 198 -10.71 -6.32 -5.38
N TYR A 199 -9.84 -6.46 -4.37
CA TYR A 199 -9.14 -7.72 -4.10
C TYR A 199 -10.13 -8.85 -3.84
N ALA A 200 -11.13 -8.61 -2.99
CA ALA A 200 -12.17 -9.58 -2.65
C ALA A 200 -12.99 -10.04 -3.87
N ALA A 201 -13.18 -9.16 -4.86
CA ALA A 201 -13.89 -9.47 -6.10
C ALA A 201 -13.02 -10.14 -7.16
N SER A 202 -11.68 -10.01 -7.06
CA SER A 202 -10.74 -10.50 -8.07
C SER A 202 -10.78 -12.02 -8.22
N PRO A 203 -10.44 -12.56 -9.40
CA PRO A 203 -10.49 -14.02 -9.67
C PRO A 203 -9.65 -14.84 -8.68
N LEU A 204 -8.56 -14.28 -8.14
CA LEU A 204 -7.72 -14.97 -7.17
C LEU A 204 -8.46 -15.31 -5.87
N PHE A 205 -9.35 -14.42 -5.40
CA PHE A 205 -10.01 -14.56 -4.10
C PHE A 205 -11.50 -14.89 -4.20
N ASN A 206 -12.13 -14.66 -5.36
CA ASN A 206 -13.56 -14.83 -5.56
C ASN A 206 -13.88 -16.20 -6.18
N GLY A 207 -13.76 -17.25 -5.37
CA GLY A 207 -14.12 -18.62 -5.79
C GLY A 207 -13.02 -19.35 -6.54
N SER A 208 -11.76 -18.98 -6.33
CA SER A 208 -10.61 -19.67 -6.93
C SER A 208 -10.40 -21.06 -6.32
N ASP A 209 -9.87 -21.99 -7.14
CA ASP A 209 -9.63 -23.40 -6.76
C ASP A 209 -8.14 -23.70 -6.45
N PHE A 210 -7.31 -22.67 -6.22
CA PHE A 210 -5.89 -22.88 -5.96
C PHE A 210 -5.56 -23.49 -4.58
N ALA A 211 -6.50 -23.47 -3.65
CA ALA A 211 -6.31 -24.00 -2.29
C ALA A 211 -7.14 -25.26 -2.06
N PRO A 212 -6.66 -26.19 -1.20
CA PRO A 212 -7.43 -27.34 -0.73
C PRO A 212 -8.77 -26.91 -0.10
N THR A 213 -9.78 -27.79 -0.21
CA THR A 213 -11.17 -27.50 0.20
C THR A 213 -11.27 -27.10 1.69
N ASP A 214 -10.49 -27.74 2.55
CA ASP A 214 -10.46 -27.52 4.00
C ASP A 214 -9.82 -26.19 4.43
N THR A 215 -9.05 -25.56 3.54
CA THR A 215 -8.36 -24.30 3.80
C THR A 215 -8.82 -23.17 2.87
N LYS A 216 -9.74 -23.45 1.96
CA LYS A 216 -10.20 -22.50 0.94
C LYS A 216 -10.72 -21.20 1.53
N GLU A 217 -11.49 -21.26 2.62
CA GLU A 217 -12.03 -20.09 3.29
C GLU A 217 -10.96 -19.20 3.95
N LEU A 218 -9.78 -19.77 4.22
CA LEU A 218 -8.67 -19.01 4.79
C LEU A 218 -7.92 -18.17 3.75
N VAL A 219 -8.03 -18.50 2.47
CA VAL A 219 -7.24 -17.83 1.42
C VAL A 219 -8.11 -17.14 0.36
N GLY A 220 -9.43 -17.30 0.43
CA GLY A 220 -10.38 -16.68 -0.47
C GLY A 220 -11.81 -17.04 -0.13
N TYR A 221 -12.75 -16.72 -1.01
CA TYR A 221 -14.12 -17.18 -0.90
C TYR A 221 -14.29 -18.57 -1.50
N PRO A 222 -15.09 -19.44 -0.89
CA PRO A 222 -15.26 -20.82 -1.39
C PRO A 222 -15.96 -20.88 -2.77
N SER A 223 -16.75 -19.86 -3.11
CA SER A 223 -17.50 -19.81 -4.37
C SER A 223 -17.47 -18.42 -5.00
N TYR A 224 -17.57 -18.38 -6.33
CA TYR A 224 -17.70 -17.14 -7.07
C TYR A 224 -19.03 -16.45 -6.78
N ASP A 225 -18.97 -15.11 -6.59
CA ASP A 225 -20.15 -14.25 -6.48
C ASP A 225 -19.90 -12.94 -7.23
N LYS A 226 -20.73 -12.67 -8.25
CA LYS A 226 -20.64 -11.44 -9.05
C LYS A 226 -20.96 -10.17 -8.25
N GLU A 227 -21.72 -10.26 -7.16
CA GLU A 227 -22.08 -9.10 -6.34
C GLU A 227 -20.87 -8.48 -5.65
N ARG A 228 -19.77 -9.21 -5.48
CA ARG A 228 -18.50 -8.67 -4.99
C ARG A 228 -17.92 -7.62 -5.94
N TRP A 229 -18.10 -7.80 -7.25
CA TRP A 229 -17.71 -6.78 -8.25
C TRP A 229 -18.56 -5.52 -8.13
N LYS A 230 -19.86 -5.69 -7.87
CA LYS A 230 -20.75 -4.55 -7.60
C LYS A 230 -20.30 -3.80 -6.35
N THR A 231 -20.00 -4.52 -5.27
CA THR A 231 -19.49 -3.93 -4.02
C THR A 231 -18.19 -3.16 -4.24
N ALA A 232 -17.27 -3.71 -5.03
CA ALA A 232 -16.01 -3.05 -5.38
C ALA A 232 -16.26 -1.77 -6.21
N MET A 233 -17.16 -1.84 -7.20
CA MET A 233 -17.56 -0.69 -8.01
C MET A 233 -18.19 0.41 -7.15
N ASP A 234 -19.11 0.07 -6.26
CA ASP A 234 -19.79 1.03 -5.39
C ASP A 234 -18.79 1.69 -4.41
N ALA A 235 -17.84 0.94 -3.89
CA ALA A 235 -16.77 1.47 -3.04
C ALA A 235 -15.85 2.43 -3.82
N ALA A 236 -15.47 2.10 -5.05
CA ALA A 236 -14.68 2.99 -5.92
C ALA A 236 -15.47 4.25 -6.29
N ARG A 237 -16.76 4.11 -6.61
CA ARG A 237 -17.66 5.23 -6.90
C ARG A 237 -17.81 6.19 -5.73
N ALA A 238 -17.78 5.69 -4.49
CA ALA A 238 -17.81 6.53 -3.30
C ALA A 238 -16.62 7.50 -3.24
N VAL A 239 -15.42 7.06 -3.68
CA VAL A 239 -14.24 7.94 -3.81
C VAL A 239 -14.44 8.99 -4.90
N ILE A 240 -14.94 8.60 -6.07
CA ILE A 240 -15.20 9.51 -7.20
C ILE A 240 -16.21 10.57 -6.80
N ASN A 241 -17.28 10.18 -6.11
CA ASN A 241 -18.37 11.07 -5.70
C ASN A 241 -17.95 12.10 -4.63
N LEU A 242 -16.77 11.99 -4.03
CA LEU A 242 -16.22 13.07 -3.18
C LEU A 242 -16.02 14.37 -3.95
N GLY A 243 -15.81 14.30 -5.27
CA GLY A 243 -15.58 15.47 -6.12
C GLY A 243 -14.31 16.26 -5.78
N THR A 244 -13.49 15.76 -4.84
CA THR A 244 -12.27 16.44 -4.36
C THR A 244 -11.04 16.05 -5.16
N TYR A 245 -11.09 14.90 -5.82
CA TYR A 245 -10.00 14.35 -6.61
C TYR A 245 -10.42 14.25 -8.07
N ASN A 246 -9.51 14.60 -8.97
CA ASN A 246 -9.74 14.55 -10.41
C ASN A 246 -8.54 13.89 -11.10
N LEU A 247 -8.78 13.34 -12.28
CA LEU A 247 -7.69 12.92 -13.15
C LEU A 247 -6.96 14.17 -13.65
N PHE A 248 -5.64 14.11 -13.70
CA PHE A 248 -4.83 15.13 -14.36
C PHE A 248 -4.85 14.84 -15.87
N ILE A 249 -5.67 15.58 -16.60
CA ILE A 249 -5.84 15.44 -18.05
C ILE A 249 -5.04 16.53 -18.73
N ARG A 250 -4.10 16.14 -19.58
CA ARG A 250 -3.32 17.02 -20.43
C ARG A 250 -3.16 16.38 -21.80
N SER A 251 -3.74 17.00 -22.80
CA SER A 251 -3.80 16.48 -24.18
C SER A 251 -2.63 16.92 -25.05
N LYS A 252 -1.77 17.84 -24.55
CA LYS A 252 -0.65 18.41 -25.30
C LYS A 252 0.66 18.26 -24.54
N ASP A 253 1.73 17.97 -25.27
CA ASP A 253 3.10 17.95 -24.76
C ASP A 253 3.60 19.35 -24.36
N LEU A 254 4.87 19.44 -23.95
CA LEU A 254 5.51 20.70 -23.56
C LEU A 254 5.66 21.71 -24.73
N ASN A 255 5.58 21.25 -25.96
CA ASN A 255 5.69 22.04 -27.18
C ASN A 255 4.32 22.42 -27.76
N GLY A 256 3.22 22.02 -27.11
CA GLY A 256 1.87 22.28 -27.56
C GLY A 256 1.36 21.28 -28.62
N LYS A 257 2.13 20.24 -28.95
CA LYS A 257 1.72 19.19 -29.88
C LYS A 257 0.73 18.24 -29.19
N ALA A 258 -0.31 17.82 -29.90
CA ALA A 258 -1.26 16.83 -29.40
C ALA A 258 -0.54 15.51 -29.10
N GLU A 259 -0.67 15.05 -27.85
CA GLU A 259 -0.08 13.80 -27.36
C GLU A 259 -1.07 13.14 -26.36
N PRO A 260 -1.91 12.24 -26.84
CA PRO A 260 -2.83 11.49 -25.99
C PRO A 260 -2.05 10.73 -24.92
N GLY A 261 -2.46 10.85 -23.65
CA GLY A 261 -1.76 10.20 -22.54
C GLY A 261 -0.64 11.02 -21.89
N PHE A 262 -0.29 12.19 -22.40
CA PHE A 262 0.75 13.03 -21.80
C PHE A 262 0.45 13.41 -20.35
N GLY A 263 -0.81 13.58 -19.97
CA GLY A 263 -1.22 13.77 -18.57
C GLY A 263 -0.82 12.60 -17.69
N PHE A 264 -0.99 11.36 -18.15
CA PHE A 264 -0.54 10.17 -17.42
C PHE A 264 0.99 10.14 -17.29
N TYR A 265 1.72 10.41 -18.37
CA TYR A 265 3.18 10.55 -18.34
C TYR A 265 3.65 11.55 -17.29
N VAL A 266 3.02 12.74 -17.25
CA VAL A 266 3.35 13.79 -16.25
C VAL A 266 3.12 13.31 -14.82
N VAL A 267 2.01 12.61 -14.56
CA VAL A 267 1.72 12.06 -13.22
C VAL A 267 2.72 10.96 -12.85
N PHE A 268 3.06 10.09 -13.80
CA PHE A 268 4.03 9.01 -13.59
C PHE A 268 5.44 9.55 -13.33
N GLN A 269 5.83 10.63 -14.03
CA GLN A 269 7.11 11.32 -13.88
C GLN A 269 7.05 12.47 -12.85
N ALA A 270 6.15 12.39 -11.89
CA ALA A 270 5.88 13.49 -10.94
C ALA A 270 7.09 13.96 -10.12
N GLY A 271 8.13 13.14 -10.02
CA GLY A 271 9.41 13.51 -9.40
C GLY A 271 10.31 14.37 -10.28
N ASP A 272 9.98 14.57 -11.57
CA ASP A 272 10.75 15.42 -12.46
C ASP A 272 10.37 16.90 -12.26
N THR A 273 11.35 17.71 -11.86
CA THR A 273 11.16 19.15 -11.62
C THR A 273 10.69 19.92 -12.87
N ARG A 274 10.94 19.39 -14.07
CA ARG A 274 10.46 19.97 -15.34
C ARG A 274 8.93 19.95 -15.44
N ASN A 275 8.30 19.01 -14.75
CA ASN A 275 6.86 18.82 -14.77
C ASN A 275 6.13 19.49 -13.58
N ALA A 276 6.87 20.08 -12.64
CA ALA A 276 6.33 20.56 -11.36
C ALA A 276 5.31 21.72 -11.48
N ASN A 277 5.32 22.44 -12.59
CA ASN A 277 4.47 23.62 -12.82
C ASN A 277 3.50 23.45 -14.00
N LEU A 278 3.32 22.23 -14.50
CA LEU A 278 2.41 22.01 -15.63
C LEU A 278 0.95 22.14 -15.17
N THR A 279 0.14 22.74 -16.00
CA THR A 279 -1.31 22.78 -15.84
C THR A 279 -1.97 21.68 -16.67
N ASP A 280 -3.12 21.20 -16.22
CA ASP A 280 -4.02 20.37 -17.02
C ASP A 280 -4.72 21.21 -18.12
N ASP A 281 -5.56 20.57 -18.92
CA ASP A 281 -6.30 21.23 -20.00
C ASP A 281 -7.31 22.26 -19.48
N ASP A 282 -7.72 22.17 -18.21
CA ASP A 282 -8.58 23.16 -17.53
C ASP A 282 -7.79 24.34 -16.91
N GLY A 283 -6.47 24.38 -17.09
CA GLY A 283 -5.59 25.40 -16.51
C GLY A 283 -5.32 25.24 -15.02
N LYS A 284 -5.73 24.12 -14.42
CA LYS A 284 -5.43 23.82 -13.02
C LYS A 284 -3.98 23.38 -12.90
N ASN A 285 -3.26 24.08 -12.04
CA ASN A 285 -1.86 23.77 -11.80
C ASN A 285 -1.76 22.33 -11.25
N ASN A 286 -0.81 21.61 -11.83
CA ASN A 286 -0.31 20.34 -11.30
C ASN A 286 0.21 20.46 -9.86
N ASN A 287 0.01 21.49 -9.07
CA ASN A 287 0.60 21.73 -7.75
C ASN A 287 0.87 20.47 -6.94
N GLY A 288 1.95 19.85 -7.36
CA GLY A 288 2.29 18.49 -7.21
C GLY A 288 1.29 17.63 -7.99
N ALA A 289 1.70 16.89 -9.00
CA ALA A 289 0.96 15.85 -9.74
C ALA A 289 0.16 14.89 -8.84
N PHE A 290 -0.02 15.25 -7.64
CA PHE A 290 -0.60 14.63 -6.48
C PHE A 290 -2.03 15.12 -6.20
N ALA A 291 -2.61 15.97 -7.06
CA ALA A 291 -4.02 16.36 -6.90
C ALA A 291 -4.96 15.12 -6.96
N GLY A 292 -4.51 14.05 -7.59
CA GLY A 292 -5.20 12.76 -7.60
C GLY A 292 -4.77 11.77 -6.51
N ASN A 293 -3.69 12.05 -5.77
CA ASN A 293 -3.21 11.13 -4.76
C ASN A 293 -4.03 11.23 -3.48
N ILE A 294 -4.65 10.13 -3.10
CA ILE A 294 -5.50 10.03 -1.90
C ILE A 294 -4.65 9.85 -0.65
N LEU A 295 -3.56 9.11 -0.78
CA LEU A 295 -2.56 8.88 0.26
C LEU A 295 -1.19 8.87 -0.39
N ASP A 296 -0.31 9.75 0.08
CA ASP A 296 1.04 9.87 -0.44
C ASP A 296 2.06 9.66 0.68
N ARG A 297 3.11 8.89 0.38
CA ARG A 297 4.27 8.77 1.25
C ARG A 297 5.43 9.53 0.63
N LYS A 298 5.93 10.52 1.35
CA LYS A 298 7.16 11.22 0.95
C LYS A 298 8.36 10.33 1.27
N TYR A 299 8.96 9.76 0.24
CA TYR A 299 10.26 9.12 0.36
C TYR A 299 11.37 10.18 0.26
N GLN A 300 12.40 10.03 1.08
CA GLN A 300 13.66 10.67 0.76
C GLN A 300 14.18 10.06 -0.56
N ARG A 301 14.72 10.91 -1.41
CA ARG A 301 15.31 10.50 -2.69
C ARG A 301 16.44 9.52 -2.43
N GLU A 302 16.22 8.25 -2.70
CA GLU A 302 17.27 7.23 -2.61
C GLU A 302 17.91 7.06 -3.98
N SER A 303 19.11 7.57 -4.13
CA SER A 303 19.91 7.45 -5.36
C SER A 303 20.19 6.00 -5.78
N GLY A 304 19.97 5.04 -4.90
CA GLY A 304 20.11 3.61 -5.16
C GLY A 304 18.92 2.96 -5.88
N HIS A 305 17.75 3.63 -5.91
CA HIS A 305 16.54 3.04 -6.50
C HIS A 305 16.68 2.85 -8.02
N GLU A 306 17.10 3.89 -8.72
CA GLU A 306 17.28 3.83 -10.18
C GLU A 306 18.34 2.81 -10.59
N ALA A 307 19.45 2.76 -9.87
CA ALA A 307 20.55 1.86 -10.18
C ALA A 307 20.19 0.36 -10.09
N ALA A 308 19.15 0.01 -9.32
CA ALA A 308 18.69 -1.38 -9.20
C ALA A 308 17.98 -1.90 -10.45
N TYR A 309 17.48 -1.01 -11.31
CA TYR A 309 16.67 -1.34 -12.49
C TYR A 309 17.41 -1.14 -13.83
N TYR A 310 18.65 -0.67 -13.81
CA TYR A 310 19.42 -0.51 -15.04
C TYR A 310 20.03 -1.84 -15.53
N PRO A 311 20.08 -2.07 -16.86
CA PRO A 311 20.76 -3.23 -17.42
C PRO A 311 22.25 -3.27 -17.04
N PRO A 312 22.87 -4.46 -16.98
CA PRO A 312 24.27 -4.62 -16.55
C PRO A 312 25.29 -3.88 -17.40
N SER A 313 24.98 -3.58 -18.65
CA SER A 313 25.86 -2.91 -19.62
C SER A 313 25.72 -1.39 -19.68
N GLY A 314 24.86 -0.81 -18.84
CA GLY A 314 24.69 0.64 -18.79
C GLY A 314 25.89 1.33 -18.15
N SER A 315 26.29 2.49 -18.67
CA SER A 315 27.41 3.32 -18.20
C SER A 315 27.24 3.93 -16.81
N HIS A 316 26.23 3.50 -16.06
CA HIS A 316 25.95 3.94 -14.70
C HIS A 316 26.60 2.98 -13.71
N SER A 317 27.79 3.33 -13.28
CA SER A 317 28.61 2.69 -12.23
C SER A 317 28.52 1.16 -12.11
N GLY A 318 29.03 0.52 -12.99
CA GLY A 318 29.85 -0.68 -13.14
C GLY A 318 29.65 -1.93 -12.31
N THR A 319 28.65 -2.15 -11.46
CA THR A 319 28.61 -3.38 -10.68
C THR A 319 27.20 -3.85 -10.31
N ARG A 320 26.15 -3.24 -10.84
CA ARG A 320 24.79 -3.60 -10.44
C ARG A 320 24.03 -4.20 -11.61
N HIS A 321 23.52 -5.40 -11.42
CA HIS A 321 22.70 -6.10 -12.40
C HIS A 321 21.25 -5.69 -12.23
N GLY A 322 20.66 -5.05 -13.25
CA GLY A 322 19.22 -4.77 -13.31
C GLY A 322 18.41 -6.01 -13.73
N GLY A 323 17.09 -5.91 -13.62
CA GLY A 323 16.20 -6.91 -14.17
C GLY A 323 16.13 -6.85 -15.70
N TYR A 324 15.85 -7.97 -16.32
CA TYR A 324 15.56 -8.10 -17.74
C TYR A 324 14.06 -8.31 -17.93
N ILE A 325 13.45 -7.59 -18.85
CA ILE A 325 12.05 -7.86 -19.25
C ILE A 325 12.03 -9.05 -20.21
N TYR A 326 11.04 -9.92 -20.08
CA TYR A 326 10.82 -10.97 -21.07
C TYR A 326 10.40 -10.37 -22.42
N LYS A 327 10.75 -11.08 -23.50
CA LYS A 327 10.44 -10.64 -24.86
C LYS A 327 8.94 -10.46 -25.06
N GLU A 328 8.13 -11.34 -24.49
CA GLU A 328 6.68 -11.32 -24.56
C GLU A 328 6.08 -10.04 -24.00
N LEU A 329 6.64 -9.52 -22.90
CA LEU A 329 6.22 -8.23 -22.36
C LEU A 329 6.64 -7.08 -23.27
N ALA A 330 7.86 -7.13 -23.81
CA ALA A 330 8.32 -6.11 -24.77
C ALA A 330 7.46 -6.11 -26.04
N ASP A 331 7.11 -7.28 -26.54
CA ASP A 331 6.27 -7.46 -27.74
C ASP A 331 4.78 -7.05 -27.49
N ALA A 332 4.34 -7.01 -26.24
CA ALA A 332 2.99 -6.55 -25.89
C ALA A 332 2.82 -5.02 -26.02
N PHE A 333 3.94 -4.26 -26.07
CA PHE A 333 3.85 -2.82 -26.28
C PHE A 333 3.79 -2.53 -27.78
N PRO A 334 2.76 -1.78 -28.25
CA PRO A 334 2.66 -1.41 -29.64
C PRO A 334 3.86 -0.55 -30.06
N MET A 335 4.42 -0.88 -31.21
CA MET A 335 5.45 -0.04 -31.83
C MET A 335 4.86 1.31 -32.23
N ILE A 336 5.71 2.29 -32.49
CA ILE A 336 5.29 3.67 -32.85
C ILE A 336 4.38 3.73 -34.07
N ASP A 337 4.42 2.70 -34.91
CA ASP A 337 3.55 2.51 -36.08
C ASP A 337 2.25 1.74 -35.77
N GLY A 338 2.03 1.39 -34.48
CA GLY A 338 0.82 0.70 -34.02
C GLY A 338 0.74 -0.80 -34.37
N LYS A 339 1.87 -1.44 -34.74
CA LYS A 339 1.93 -2.86 -35.05
C LYS A 339 2.62 -3.66 -33.95
#